data_8c288e13a592de7a8365911ee0d62325
#
_entry.id   8c288e13a592de7a8365911ee0d62325
#
_cell.length_a   1.000
_cell.length_b   1.000
_cell.length_c   1.000
_cell.angle_alpha   90.00
_cell.angle_beta   90.00
_cell.angle_gamma   90.00
#
_symmetry.space_group_name_H-M   'P 1'
#
loop_
_entity.id
_entity.type
_entity.pdbx_description
1 polymer ?
#
loop_
_entity_poly.entity_id
_entity_poly.type
_entity_poly.pdbx_seq_one_letter_code
_entity_poly.pdbx_strand_id
1 'polypeptide(L)'
;ATSGDTGSAAEYAMRGKRGVRVFMLSPEGKMSAFQRAQMYSLQDDNIVNIAVRGMFDDAQDIVKAVSNDAAFKAGYKIGAVNSINWARVAAQIVYYFQGYFLATQSNDEKVAFAVPSGNFGNICAGHIARQMGLPIAQLVLATNENDVLDEFFRTGVYRPRNTAETSITSSPSMDISKASNFERFIFDLVGRDPAVVSDLWAKVDKGEAFDLSATVYWKNLPNFGFISGKSTHIDRINTIRFAQGRYNVMLDTHTADGLKVALENLV
;
A
#
# COMPACT_ATOMS: atom_id res chain seq x y z
N ALA A 1 6.04 -4.20 12.75
CA ALA A 1 6.34 -5.30 11.83
C ALA A 1 6.49 -4.77 10.41
N THR A 2 7.30 -5.41 9.59
CA THR A 2 7.58 -4.99 8.21
C THR A 2 7.85 -6.19 7.31
N SER A 3 7.48 -6.07 6.03
CA SER A 3 7.91 -6.97 4.97
C SER A 3 9.20 -6.51 4.26
N GLY A 4 9.74 -5.34 4.63
CA GLY A 4 11.00 -4.81 4.13
C GLY A 4 11.01 -3.30 3.91
N ASP A 5 10.25 -2.75 2.98
CA ASP A 5 10.38 -1.36 2.52
C ASP A 5 9.98 -0.33 3.58
N THR A 6 8.85 -0.51 4.25
CA THR A 6 8.44 0.36 5.36
C THR A 6 9.44 0.32 6.51
N GLY A 7 10.01 -0.85 6.79
CA GLY A 7 10.99 -1.04 7.84
C GLY A 7 12.26 -0.25 7.56
N SER A 8 12.87 -0.45 6.42
CA SER A 8 14.09 0.26 6.05
C SER A 8 13.90 1.79 6.04
N ALA A 9 12.80 2.27 5.48
CA ALA A 9 12.48 3.70 5.49
C ALA A 9 12.34 4.27 6.92
N ALA A 10 11.70 3.52 7.83
CA ALA A 10 11.56 3.94 9.23
C ALA A 10 12.91 3.96 9.97
N GLU A 11 13.74 2.94 9.74
CA GLU A 11 15.07 2.86 10.33
C GLU A 11 15.96 4.02 9.87
N TYR A 12 16.05 4.27 8.57
CA TYR A 12 16.82 5.39 8.02
C TYR A 12 16.32 6.75 8.51
N ALA A 13 15.01 6.93 8.64
CA ALA A 13 14.43 8.17 9.15
C ALA A 13 14.73 8.40 10.64
N MET A 14 14.86 7.34 11.43
CA MET A 14 14.96 7.41 12.90
C MET A 14 16.38 7.14 13.42
N ARG A 15 17.31 6.64 12.58
CA ARG A 15 18.68 6.34 13.00
C ARG A 15 19.36 7.55 13.62
N GLY A 16 20.08 7.35 14.70
CA GLY A 16 20.79 8.40 15.41
C GLY A 16 19.94 9.47 16.09
N LYS A 17 18.59 9.37 16.05
CA LYS A 17 17.70 10.34 16.72
C LYS A 17 17.71 10.14 18.23
N ARG A 18 17.93 11.22 18.97
CA ARG A 18 17.92 11.20 20.45
C ARG A 18 16.51 10.95 20.98
N GLY A 19 16.42 10.09 21.99
CA GLY A 19 15.15 9.76 22.65
C GLY A 19 14.22 8.85 21.85
N VAL A 20 14.67 8.31 20.72
CA VAL A 20 13.94 7.35 19.89
C VAL A 20 14.72 6.03 19.82
N ARG A 21 14.04 4.92 20.06
CA ARG A 21 14.54 3.57 19.81
C ARG A 21 13.57 2.82 18.93
N VAL A 22 14.06 2.21 17.86
CA VAL A 22 13.27 1.48 16.87
C VAL A 22 13.48 -0.02 17.06
N PHE A 23 12.38 -0.75 17.21
CA PHE A 23 12.36 -2.22 17.20
C PHE A 23 11.62 -2.65 15.93
N MET A 24 12.35 -3.27 15.01
CA MET A 24 11.79 -3.72 13.74
C MET A 24 11.65 -5.24 13.75
N LEU A 25 10.41 -5.72 13.63
CA LEU A 25 10.11 -7.15 13.56
C LEU A 25 9.86 -7.55 12.12
N SER A 26 10.52 -8.58 11.65
CA SER A 26 10.36 -9.11 10.30
C SER A 26 10.37 -10.64 10.30
N PRO A 27 9.66 -11.32 9.38
CA PRO A 27 9.68 -12.77 9.30
C PRO A 27 11.03 -13.28 8.81
N GLU A 28 11.61 -14.24 9.54
CA GLU A 28 12.91 -14.83 9.23
C GLU A 28 12.90 -15.47 7.84
N GLY A 29 13.84 -15.06 6.98
CA GLY A 29 14.04 -15.64 5.65
C GLY A 29 12.93 -15.32 4.61
N LYS A 30 11.98 -14.42 4.91
CA LYS A 30 10.86 -14.11 4.00
C LYS A 30 11.01 -12.80 3.23
N MET A 31 11.96 -11.94 3.60
CA MET A 31 12.29 -10.76 2.83
C MET A 31 13.23 -11.11 1.67
N SER A 32 13.20 -10.31 0.61
CA SER A 32 14.20 -10.40 -0.46
C SER A 32 15.61 -10.16 0.09
N ALA A 33 16.64 -10.70 -0.57
CA ALA A 33 18.02 -10.48 -0.16
C ALA A 33 18.40 -8.99 -0.14
N PHE A 34 17.86 -8.21 -1.07
CA PHE A 34 18.07 -6.77 -1.15
C PHE A 34 17.44 -6.03 0.05
N GLN A 35 16.16 -6.28 0.34
CA GLN A 35 15.46 -5.67 1.47
C GLN A 35 16.13 -6.01 2.82
N ARG A 36 16.55 -7.27 2.96
CA ARG A 36 17.28 -7.73 4.16
C ARG A 36 18.62 -7.01 4.29
N ALA A 37 19.39 -6.89 3.21
CA ALA A 37 20.66 -6.18 3.23
C ALA A 37 20.46 -4.70 3.57
N GLN A 38 19.45 -4.06 3.02
CA GLN A 38 19.14 -2.66 3.27
C GLN A 38 18.78 -2.40 4.76
N MET A 39 17.97 -3.25 5.37
CA MET A 39 17.59 -3.11 6.79
C MET A 39 18.74 -3.50 7.72
N TYR A 40 19.29 -4.69 7.56
CA TYR A 40 20.22 -5.27 8.53
C TYR A 40 21.64 -4.72 8.40
N SER A 41 21.91 -3.81 7.44
CA SER A 41 23.20 -3.11 7.35
C SER A 41 23.36 -1.99 8.38
N LEU A 42 22.25 -1.52 8.98
CA LEU A 42 22.31 -0.46 9.99
C LEU A 42 22.83 -0.99 11.31
N GLN A 43 23.84 -0.29 11.86
CA GLN A 43 24.52 -0.63 13.12
C GLN A 43 24.35 0.46 14.17
N ASP A 44 23.33 1.32 14.00
CA ASP A 44 23.04 2.41 14.95
C ASP A 44 22.45 1.86 16.26
N ASP A 45 22.95 2.29 17.41
CA ASP A 45 22.56 1.80 18.75
C ASP A 45 21.07 1.90 19.06
N ASN A 46 20.35 2.78 18.37
CA ASN A 46 18.93 2.98 18.54
C ASN A 46 18.07 2.19 17.54
N ILE A 47 18.67 1.38 16.67
CA ILE A 47 17.98 0.52 15.71
C ILE A 47 18.17 -0.95 16.09
N VAL A 48 17.08 -1.67 16.31
CA VAL A 48 17.09 -3.07 16.72
C VAL A 48 16.23 -3.89 15.74
N ASN A 49 16.89 -4.73 14.95
CA ASN A 49 16.24 -5.64 14.03
C ASN A 49 16.03 -7.02 14.70
N ILE A 50 14.80 -7.52 14.64
CA ILE A 50 14.39 -8.79 15.24
C ILE A 50 13.79 -9.68 14.16
N ALA A 51 14.46 -10.79 13.85
CA ALA A 51 13.92 -11.84 12.98
C ALA A 51 12.99 -12.74 13.79
N VAL A 52 11.74 -12.84 13.38
CA VAL A 52 10.70 -13.67 14.01
C VAL A 52 10.57 -14.97 13.22
N ARG A 53 10.67 -16.11 13.88
CA ARG A 53 10.41 -17.40 13.27
C ARG A 53 8.90 -17.56 13.06
N GLY A 54 8.44 -17.38 11.84
CA GLY A 54 7.03 -17.40 11.47
C GLY A 54 6.77 -16.61 10.19
N MET A 55 5.53 -16.22 10.00
CA MET A 55 5.06 -15.40 8.90
C MET A 55 5.00 -13.92 9.32
N PHE A 56 4.68 -13.06 8.36
CA PHE A 56 4.51 -11.63 8.62
C PHE A 56 3.41 -11.36 9.65
N ASP A 57 2.33 -12.16 9.64
CA ASP A 57 1.22 -12.03 10.57
C ASP A 57 1.63 -12.33 12.01
N ASP A 58 2.53 -13.31 12.24
CA ASP A 58 3.06 -13.58 13.58
C ASP A 58 3.81 -12.38 14.14
N ALA A 59 4.63 -11.72 13.30
CA ALA A 59 5.31 -10.50 13.69
C ALA A 59 4.33 -9.34 13.96
N GLN A 60 3.23 -9.26 13.19
CA GLN A 60 2.17 -8.27 13.44
C GLN A 60 1.42 -8.54 14.74
N ASP A 61 1.14 -9.79 15.05
CA ASP A 61 0.40 -10.15 16.27
C ASP A 61 1.19 -9.81 17.54
N ILE A 62 2.51 -9.97 17.52
CA ILE A 62 3.39 -9.47 18.59
C ILE A 62 3.22 -7.94 18.74
N VAL A 63 3.25 -7.18 17.63
CA VAL A 63 3.09 -5.72 17.67
C VAL A 63 1.70 -5.32 18.17
N LYS A 64 0.65 -6.05 17.78
CA LYS A 64 -0.72 -5.82 18.27
C LYS A 64 -0.82 -6.11 19.78
N ALA A 65 -0.25 -7.23 20.27
CA ALA A 65 -0.24 -7.58 21.68
C ALA A 65 0.42 -6.49 22.53
N VAL A 66 1.60 -6.01 22.10
CA VAL A 66 2.30 -4.88 22.73
C VAL A 66 1.47 -3.58 22.69
N SER A 67 0.79 -3.31 21.57
CA SER A 67 -0.03 -2.11 21.41
C SER A 67 -1.30 -2.12 22.24
N ASN A 68 -1.83 -3.30 22.52
CA ASN A 68 -3.03 -3.52 23.33
C ASN A 68 -2.75 -3.48 24.84
N ASP A 69 -1.50 -3.67 25.26
CA ASP A 69 -1.10 -3.44 26.66
C ASP A 69 -0.97 -1.94 26.91
N ALA A 70 -2.05 -1.33 27.40
CA ALA A 70 -2.12 0.10 27.64
C ALA A 70 -1.10 0.61 28.66
N ALA A 71 -0.80 -0.17 29.70
CA ALA A 71 0.15 0.19 30.74
C ALA A 71 1.59 0.17 30.21
N PHE A 72 1.94 -0.89 29.47
CA PHE A 72 3.26 -1.01 28.84
C PHE A 72 3.45 0.10 27.79
N LYS A 73 2.44 0.31 26.94
CA LYS A 73 2.47 1.34 25.89
C LYS A 73 2.66 2.74 26.47
N ALA A 74 1.96 3.08 27.54
CA ALA A 74 2.09 4.38 28.21
C ALA A 74 3.46 4.54 28.91
N GLY A 75 3.92 3.50 29.61
CA GLY A 75 5.20 3.50 30.34
C GLY A 75 6.41 3.70 29.42
N TYR A 76 6.40 3.06 28.25
CA TYR A 76 7.49 3.14 27.27
C TYR A 76 7.23 4.15 26.15
N LYS A 77 6.09 4.85 26.15
CA LYS A 77 5.68 5.81 25.11
C LYS A 77 5.75 5.22 23.70
N ILE A 78 5.19 4.02 23.53
CA ILE A 78 5.27 3.27 22.29
C ILE A 78 4.40 3.91 21.20
N GLY A 79 5.03 4.24 20.07
CA GLY A 79 4.38 4.59 18.82
C GLY A 79 4.54 3.48 17.77
N ALA A 80 3.76 3.54 16.71
CA ALA A 80 3.86 2.61 15.59
C ALA A 80 4.16 3.36 14.29
N VAL A 81 5.08 2.79 13.50
CA VAL A 81 5.34 3.21 12.12
C VAL A 81 4.85 2.10 11.21
N ASN A 82 3.66 2.25 10.65
CA ASN A 82 3.09 1.31 9.69
C ASN A 82 2.31 2.05 8.58
N SER A 83 1.90 1.32 7.55
CA SER A 83 1.21 1.89 6.39
C SER A 83 -0.18 2.47 6.69
N ILE A 84 -0.83 2.06 7.79
CA ILE A 84 -2.15 2.57 8.20
C ILE A 84 -2.07 3.94 8.91
N ASN A 85 -0.89 4.39 9.30
CA ASN A 85 -0.74 5.67 9.99
C ASN A 85 -1.18 6.83 9.08
N TRP A 86 -2.18 7.60 9.55
CA TRP A 86 -2.72 8.73 8.80
C TRP A 86 -1.66 9.77 8.40
N ALA A 87 -0.70 10.07 9.28
CA ALA A 87 0.36 11.01 8.96
C ALA A 87 1.19 10.58 7.74
N ARG A 88 1.36 9.26 7.52
CA ARG A 88 2.03 8.74 6.32
C ARG A 88 1.18 8.96 5.07
N VAL A 89 -0.12 8.72 5.14
CA VAL A 89 -1.04 8.99 4.01
C VAL A 89 -1.05 10.50 3.72
N ALA A 90 -1.18 11.34 4.74
CA ALA A 90 -1.18 12.79 4.57
C ALA A 90 0.11 13.32 3.93
N ALA A 91 1.28 12.82 4.36
CA ALA A 91 2.55 13.20 3.76
C ALA A 91 2.65 12.79 2.27
N GLN A 92 2.05 11.66 1.88
CA GLN A 92 2.04 11.20 0.50
C GLN A 92 1.15 12.05 -0.44
N ILE A 93 0.19 12.81 0.09
CA ILE A 93 -0.60 13.76 -0.71
C ILE A 93 0.32 14.75 -1.44
N VAL A 94 1.40 15.18 -0.79
CA VAL A 94 2.37 16.12 -1.36
C VAL A 94 2.99 15.60 -2.66
N TYR A 95 3.20 14.28 -2.78
CA TYR A 95 3.78 13.67 -3.99
C TYR A 95 2.89 13.87 -5.22
N TYR A 96 1.56 13.84 -5.04
CA TYR A 96 0.60 14.05 -6.12
C TYR A 96 0.60 15.51 -6.60
N PHE A 97 0.65 16.46 -5.67
CA PHE A 97 0.79 17.87 -6.02
C PHE A 97 2.12 18.14 -6.73
N GLN A 98 3.23 17.63 -6.20
CA GLN A 98 4.54 17.76 -6.84
C GLN A 98 4.57 17.11 -8.22
N GLY A 99 4.07 15.89 -8.34
CA GLY A 99 4.00 15.16 -9.62
C GLY A 99 3.13 15.89 -10.64
N TYR A 100 2.01 16.46 -10.21
CA TYR A 100 1.15 17.27 -11.04
C TYR A 100 1.90 18.50 -11.60
N PHE A 101 2.53 19.29 -10.74
CA PHE A 101 3.26 20.50 -11.17
C PHE A 101 4.48 20.18 -12.03
N LEU A 102 5.07 19.01 -11.91
CA LEU A 102 6.16 18.59 -12.80
C LEU A 102 5.66 18.12 -14.17
N ALA A 103 4.44 17.62 -14.26
CA ALA A 103 3.87 17.05 -15.47
C ALA A 103 3.06 18.04 -16.32
N THR A 104 2.68 19.20 -15.75
CA THR A 104 1.77 20.15 -16.37
C THR A 104 2.38 21.55 -16.49
N GLN A 105 1.84 22.33 -17.43
CA GLN A 105 2.21 23.74 -17.65
C GLN A 105 1.10 24.69 -17.19
N SER A 106 -0.12 24.20 -17.02
CA SER A 106 -1.26 24.99 -16.55
C SER A 106 -2.16 24.18 -15.62
N ASN A 107 -3.01 24.88 -14.85
CA ASN A 107 -3.95 24.25 -13.94
C ASN A 107 -5.18 23.63 -14.66
N ASP A 108 -5.33 23.84 -15.94
CA ASP A 108 -6.43 23.30 -16.77
C ASP A 108 -6.10 21.88 -17.28
N GLU A 109 -4.84 21.51 -17.24
CA GLU A 109 -4.39 20.19 -17.65
C GLU A 109 -4.78 19.14 -16.63
N LYS A 110 -5.13 17.95 -17.12
CA LYS A 110 -5.45 16.79 -16.27
C LYS A 110 -4.39 15.72 -16.42
N VAL A 111 -4.06 15.07 -15.32
CA VAL A 111 -3.08 13.98 -15.29
C VAL A 111 -3.72 12.67 -14.83
N ALA A 112 -3.13 11.56 -15.23
CA ALA A 112 -3.38 10.26 -14.62
C ALA A 112 -2.16 9.84 -13.79
N PHE A 113 -2.39 9.20 -12.66
CA PHE A 113 -1.34 8.62 -11.84
C PHE A 113 -1.49 7.10 -11.80
N ALA A 114 -0.45 6.39 -12.24
CA ALA A 114 -0.35 4.94 -12.07
C ALA A 114 0.35 4.61 -10.76
N VAL A 115 -0.30 3.81 -9.94
CA VAL A 115 0.12 3.58 -8.57
C VAL A 115 0.15 2.09 -8.28
N PRO A 116 1.34 1.48 -8.17
CA PRO A 116 1.47 0.12 -7.65
C PRO A 116 0.98 0.09 -6.20
N SER A 117 0.06 -0.82 -5.90
CA SER A 117 -0.67 -0.76 -4.64
C SER A 117 -0.92 -2.14 -4.02
N GLY A 118 -0.45 -2.33 -2.78
CA GLY A 118 -0.83 -3.43 -1.90
C GLY A 118 -1.77 -2.93 -0.79
N ASN A 119 -1.26 -2.11 0.13
CA ASN A 119 -1.99 -1.58 1.29
C ASN A 119 -2.91 -0.38 0.99
N PHE A 120 -3.07 0.00 -0.25
CA PHE A 120 -3.89 1.13 -0.69
C PHE A 120 -3.44 2.53 -0.17
N GLY A 121 -2.35 2.63 0.58
CA GLY A 121 -1.95 3.87 1.26
C GLY A 121 -1.61 5.01 0.29
N ASN A 122 -0.76 4.75 -0.68
CA ASN A 122 -0.32 5.75 -1.65
C ASN A 122 -1.48 6.20 -2.55
N ILE A 123 -2.21 5.28 -3.16
CA ILE A 123 -3.33 5.65 -4.03
C ILE A 123 -4.49 6.30 -3.27
N CYS A 124 -4.66 5.98 -1.97
CA CYS A 124 -5.57 6.70 -1.08
C CYS A 124 -5.16 8.18 -0.95
N ALA A 125 -3.87 8.46 -0.85
CA ALA A 125 -3.37 9.84 -0.85
C ALA A 125 -3.67 10.55 -2.19
N GLY A 126 -3.58 9.85 -3.32
CA GLY A 126 -4.00 10.35 -4.63
C GLY A 126 -5.50 10.64 -4.71
N HIS A 127 -6.32 9.74 -4.15
CA HIS A 127 -7.76 9.97 -4.02
C HIS A 127 -8.06 11.24 -3.21
N ILE A 128 -7.39 11.43 -2.08
CA ILE A 128 -7.56 12.62 -1.24
C ILE A 128 -7.08 13.88 -1.99
N ALA A 129 -5.93 13.83 -2.69
CA ALA A 129 -5.45 14.95 -3.50
C ALA A 129 -6.49 15.36 -4.55
N ARG A 130 -7.13 14.39 -5.22
CA ARG A 130 -8.23 14.62 -6.15
C ARG A 130 -9.44 15.27 -5.47
N GLN A 131 -9.81 14.80 -4.28
CA GLN A 131 -10.90 15.40 -3.47
C GLN A 131 -10.55 16.83 -3.00
N MET A 132 -9.28 17.17 -2.84
CA MET A 132 -8.80 18.52 -2.55
C MET A 132 -8.87 19.44 -3.77
N GLY A 133 -9.20 18.92 -4.96
CA GLY A 133 -9.34 19.68 -6.19
C GLY A 133 -8.15 19.57 -7.16
N LEU A 134 -7.14 18.72 -6.87
CA LEU A 134 -6.06 18.49 -7.84
C LEU A 134 -6.64 17.85 -9.11
N PRO A 135 -6.31 18.37 -10.33
CA PRO A 135 -6.90 17.91 -11.58
C PRO A 135 -6.39 16.51 -11.99
N ILE A 136 -6.78 15.50 -11.24
CA ILE A 136 -6.50 14.10 -11.52
C ILE A 136 -7.66 13.51 -12.32
N ALA A 137 -7.41 13.16 -13.57
CA ALA A 137 -8.40 12.51 -14.42
C ALA A 137 -8.65 11.07 -13.96
N GLN A 138 -7.55 10.31 -13.73
CA GLN A 138 -7.61 8.89 -13.39
C GLN A 138 -6.53 8.52 -12.37
N LEU A 139 -6.91 7.61 -11.48
CA LEU A 139 -6.02 6.87 -10.60
C LEU A 139 -5.97 5.42 -11.07
N VAL A 140 -4.86 5.02 -11.65
CA VAL A 140 -4.63 3.67 -12.17
C VAL A 140 -4.06 2.82 -11.04
N LEU A 141 -4.89 1.97 -10.47
CA LEU A 141 -4.50 1.02 -9.42
C LEU A 141 -3.89 -0.21 -10.07
N ALA A 142 -2.61 -0.46 -9.79
CA ALA A 142 -1.93 -1.65 -10.26
C ALA A 142 -1.67 -2.61 -9.10
N THR A 143 -2.07 -3.87 -9.26
CA THR A 143 -1.75 -4.96 -8.32
C THR A 143 -0.74 -5.91 -8.95
N ASN A 144 -0.11 -6.74 -8.12
CA ASN A 144 0.58 -7.94 -8.58
C ASN A 144 -0.40 -9.13 -8.62
N GLU A 145 0.11 -10.35 -8.54
CA GLU A 145 -0.69 -11.58 -8.51
C GLU A 145 -1.68 -11.62 -7.32
N ASN A 146 -1.39 -10.84 -6.25
CA ASN A 146 -2.29 -10.66 -5.12
C ASN A 146 -3.29 -9.53 -5.44
N ASP A 147 -4.31 -9.86 -6.19
CA ASP A 147 -5.19 -8.94 -6.90
C ASP A 147 -6.48 -8.56 -6.15
N VAL A 148 -6.49 -8.63 -4.82
CA VAL A 148 -7.70 -8.37 -4.01
C VAL A 148 -8.33 -6.99 -4.29
N LEU A 149 -7.50 -5.98 -4.55
CA LEU A 149 -7.99 -4.64 -4.88
C LEU A 149 -8.50 -4.57 -6.31
N ASP A 150 -7.77 -5.15 -7.28
CA ASP A 150 -8.22 -5.19 -8.67
C ASP A 150 -9.54 -5.97 -8.80
N GLU A 151 -9.70 -7.10 -8.09
CA GLU A 151 -10.97 -7.82 -8.02
C GLU A 151 -12.10 -6.90 -7.58
N PHE A 152 -11.91 -6.12 -6.52
CA PHE A 152 -12.94 -5.19 -6.06
C PHE A 152 -13.31 -4.14 -7.12
N PHE A 153 -12.34 -3.47 -7.71
CA PHE A 153 -12.61 -2.42 -8.70
C PHE A 153 -13.25 -2.94 -9.99
N ARG A 154 -13.09 -4.23 -10.30
CA ARG A 154 -13.75 -4.88 -11.44
C ARG A 154 -15.13 -5.45 -11.12
N THR A 155 -15.35 -5.91 -9.89
CA THR A 155 -16.52 -6.75 -9.57
C THR A 155 -17.43 -6.20 -8.48
N GLY A 156 -16.96 -5.29 -7.65
CA GLY A 156 -17.65 -4.84 -6.44
C GLY A 156 -17.45 -5.75 -5.23
N VAL A 157 -16.75 -6.87 -5.39
CA VAL A 157 -16.51 -7.85 -4.33
C VAL A 157 -15.13 -7.63 -3.71
N TYR A 158 -15.09 -7.37 -2.42
CA TYR A 158 -13.84 -7.34 -1.66
C TYR A 158 -13.72 -8.62 -0.84
N ARG A 159 -12.78 -9.47 -1.23
CA ARG A 159 -12.55 -10.78 -0.62
C ARG A 159 -11.11 -10.88 -0.13
N PRO A 160 -10.83 -10.63 1.17
CA PRO A 160 -9.51 -10.89 1.72
C PRO A 160 -9.06 -12.34 1.44
N ARG A 161 -7.78 -12.50 1.12
CA ARG A 161 -7.18 -13.83 0.91
C ARG A 161 -6.61 -14.34 2.22
N ASN A 162 -6.65 -15.64 2.44
CA ASN A 162 -5.90 -16.25 3.53
C ASN A 162 -4.43 -16.44 3.15
N THR A 163 -3.60 -16.83 4.11
CA THR A 163 -2.15 -17.01 3.90
C THR A 163 -1.81 -18.02 2.81
N ALA A 164 -2.62 -19.07 2.65
CA ALA A 164 -2.39 -20.09 1.63
C ALA A 164 -2.73 -19.60 0.21
N GLU A 165 -3.63 -18.63 0.09
CA GLU A 165 -4.02 -18.00 -1.18
C GLU A 165 -3.10 -16.83 -1.56
N THR A 166 -2.27 -16.34 -0.64
CA THR A 166 -1.36 -15.22 -0.89
C THR A 166 -0.11 -15.71 -1.60
N SER A 167 0.12 -15.20 -2.80
CA SER A 167 1.30 -15.53 -3.60
C SER A 167 2.53 -14.79 -3.12
N ILE A 168 3.68 -15.48 -3.08
CA ILE A 168 5.00 -14.83 -2.91
C ILE A 168 5.47 -14.41 -4.30
N THR A 169 5.64 -13.10 -4.50
CA THR A 169 5.92 -12.54 -5.82
C THR A 169 7.29 -11.86 -5.90
N SER A 170 7.67 -11.41 -7.09
CA SER A 170 8.86 -10.58 -7.30
C SER A 170 8.63 -9.08 -7.02
N SER A 171 7.42 -8.67 -6.60
CA SER A 171 7.12 -7.34 -6.07
C SER A 171 6.54 -7.46 -4.65
N PRO A 172 7.35 -7.92 -3.67
CA PRO A 172 6.88 -8.43 -2.38
C PRO A 172 6.18 -7.40 -1.49
N SER A 173 6.40 -6.11 -1.68
CA SER A 173 5.71 -5.07 -0.90
C SER A 173 4.21 -4.96 -1.24
N MET A 174 3.80 -5.58 -2.34
CA MET A 174 2.42 -5.70 -2.78
C MET A 174 1.81 -7.08 -2.50
N ASP A 175 2.51 -7.99 -1.82
CA ASP A 175 2.00 -9.30 -1.39
C ASP A 175 1.06 -9.12 -0.19
N ILE A 176 -0.08 -8.52 -0.48
CA ILE A 176 -1.07 -8.08 0.51
C ILE A 176 -2.41 -8.76 0.25
N SER A 177 -2.93 -9.42 1.26
CA SER A 177 -4.23 -10.10 1.23
C SER A 177 -5.38 -9.25 1.76
N LYS A 178 -5.08 -8.30 2.65
CA LYS A 178 -6.03 -7.38 3.29
C LYS A 178 -5.43 -5.97 3.30
N ALA A 179 -5.92 -5.09 2.43
CA ALA A 179 -5.38 -3.74 2.25
C ALA A 179 -5.77 -2.82 3.40
N SER A 180 -4.79 -2.41 4.22
CA SER A 180 -5.01 -1.71 5.50
C SER A 180 -5.57 -0.29 5.41
N ASN A 181 -5.50 0.37 4.24
CA ASN A 181 -6.06 1.71 4.05
C ASN A 181 -7.30 1.73 3.13
N PHE A 182 -7.73 0.57 2.67
CA PHE A 182 -8.85 0.49 1.73
C PHE A 182 -10.18 0.95 2.36
N GLU A 183 -10.37 0.72 3.64
CA GLU A 183 -11.54 1.21 4.38
C GLU A 183 -11.75 2.72 4.28
N ARG A 184 -10.66 3.51 4.11
CA ARG A 184 -10.75 4.96 3.94
C ARG A 184 -11.43 5.36 2.64
N PHE A 185 -11.17 4.62 1.58
CA PHE A 185 -11.85 4.80 0.30
C PHE A 185 -13.30 4.31 0.37
N ILE A 186 -13.51 3.15 0.97
CA ILE A 186 -14.87 2.61 1.16
C ILE A 186 -15.73 3.59 1.97
N PHE A 187 -15.16 4.24 3.00
CA PHE A 187 -15.88 5.28 3.75
C PHE A 187 -16.39 6.40 2.83
N ASP A 188 -15.57 6.91 1.94
CA ASP A 188 -16.01 7.92 0.96
C ASP A 188 -17.01 7.34 -0.06
N LEU A 189 -16.77 6.12 -0.55
CA LEU A 189 -17.64 5.45 -1.53
C LEU A 189 -19.06 5.23 -1.00
N VAL A 190 -19.21 4.88 0.28
CA VAL A 190 -20.52 4.68 0.92
C VAL A 190 -21.14 5.98 1.47
N GLY A 191 -20.65 7.13 1.03
CA GLY A 191 -21.18 8.43 1.43
C GLY A 191 -20.82 8.86 2.84
N ARG A 192 -19.71 8.35 3.38
CA ARG A 192 -19.21 8.61 4.74
C ARG A 192 -20.10 8.12 5.85
N ASP A 193 -20.85 7.04 5.60
CA ASP A 193 -21.66 6.40 6.61
C ASP A 193 -20.83 5.43 7.46
N PRO A 194 -20.57 5.75 8.74
CA PRO A 194 -19.74 4.91 9.60
C PRO A 194 -20.40 3.58 9.96
N ALA A 195 -21.73 3.51 9.98
CA ALA A 195 -22.44 2.27 10.29
C ALA A 195 -22.26 1.25 9.17
N VAL A 196 -22.41 1.69 7.91
CA VAL A 196 -22.16 0.84 6.74
C VAL A 196 -20.72 0.32 6.73
N VAL A 197 -19.73 1.19 6.97
CA VAL A 197 -18.32 0.76 7.01
C VAL A 197 -18.09 -0.25 8.13
N SER A 198 -18.64 -0.02 9.32
CA SER A 198 -18.53 -0.93 10.46
C SER A 198 -19.07 -2.32 10.13
N ASP A 199 -20.24 -2.40 9.49
CA ASP A 199 -20.84 -3.67 9.09
C ASP A 199 -20.03 -4.41 8.03
N LEU A 200 -19.48 -3.69 7.05
CA LEU A 200 -18.59 -4.26 6.02
C LEU A 200 -17.30 -4.80 6.65
N TRP A 201 -16.66 -4.01 7.54
CA TRP A 201 -15.41 -4.42 8.18
C TRP A 201 -15.59 -5.52 9.21
N ALA A 202 -16.76 -5.63 9.86
CA ALA A 202 -17.08 -6.77 10.72
C ALA A 202 -17.05 -8.11 9.95
N LYS A 203 -17.38 -8.12 8.66
CA LYS A 203 -17.21 -9.29 7.77
C LYS A 203 -15.73 -9.53 7.45
N VAL A 204 -15.04 -8.49 7.02
CA VAL A 204 -13.60 -8.55 6.69
C VAL A 204 -12.76 -9.06 7.86
N ASP A 205 -13.09 -8.67 9.10
CA ASP A 205 -12.36 -9.13 10.30
C ASP A 205 -12.62 -10.61 10.64
N LYS A 206 -13.71 -11.16 10.13
CA LYS A 206 -13.98 -12.61 10.18
C LYS A 206 -13.40 -13.38 9.01
N GLY A 207 -12.70 -12.71 8.08
CA GLY A 207 -12.18 -13.30 6.84
C GLY A 207 -13.26 -13.51 5.78
N GLU A 208 -14.43 -12.89 5.93
CA GLU A 208 -15.54 -12.96 4.97
C GLU A 208 -15.40 -11.86 3.91
N ALA A 209 -16.03 -12.10 2.75
CA ALA A 209 -16.16 -11.10 1.70
C ALA A 209 -17.33 -10.15 1.93
N PHE A 210 -17.27 -8.96 1.36
CA PHE A 210 -18.45 -8.15 1.12
C PHE A 210 -18.62 -7.86 -0.38
N ASP A 211 -19.87 -7.63 -0.81
CA ASP A 211 -20.24 -7.36 -2.19
C ASP A 211 -21.08 -6.07 -2.26
N LEU A 212 -20.60 -5.11 -3.03
CA LEU A 212 -21.30 -3.85 -3.29
C LEU A 212 -21.89 -3.79 -4.71
N SER A 213 -21.69 -4.80 -5.56
CA SER A 213 -22.03 -4.79 -6.99
C SER A 213 -23.50 -4.45 -7.29
N ALA A 214 -24.41 -4.85 -6.43
CA ALA A 214 -25.84 -4.57 -6.56
C ALA A 214 -26.30 -3.26 -5.88
N THR A 215 -25.38 -2.50 -5.27
CA THR A 215 -25.70 -1.31 -4.48
C THR A 215 -25.64 -0.02 -5.29
N VAL A 216 -26.25 1.03 -4.77
CA VAL A 216 -26.10 2.40 -5.29
C VAL A 216 -24.64 2.89 -5.19
N TYR A 217 -23.90 2.43 -4.21
CA TYR A 217 -22.50 2.78 -4.01
C TYR A 217 -21.63 2.34 -5.19
N TRP A 218 -21.82 1.11 -5.67
CA TRP A 218 -21.13 0.59 -6.84
C TRP A 218 -21.41 1.40 -8.11
N LYS A 219 -22.67 1.80 -8.31
CA LYS A 219 -23.05 2.64 -9.46
C LYS A 219 -22.36 4.00 -9.43
N ASN A 220 -21.94 4.48 -8.26
CA ASN A 220 -21.24 5.74 -8.09
C ASN A 220 -19.72 5.63 -8.24
N LEU A 221 -19.16 4.42 -8.25
CA LEU A 221 -17.71 4.18 -8.32
C LEU A 221 -17.00 4.89 -9.48
N PRO A 222 -17.56 4.97 -10.70
CA PRO A 222 -16.92 5.66 -11.82
C PRO A 222 -16.59 7.14 -11.54
N ASN A 223 -17.37 7.82 -10.68
CA ASN A 223 -17.16 9.23 -10.33
C ASN A 223 -15.86 9.45 -9.53
N PHE A 224 -15.31 8.40 -8.92
CA PHE A 224 -14.06 8.46 -8.19
C PHE A 224 -12.83 8.35 -9.08
N GLY A 225 -12.99 8.05 -10.38
CA GLY A 225 -11.93 8.07 -11.39
C GLY A 225 -10.88 6.98 -11.21
N PHE A 226 -11.22 5.85 -10.59
CA PHE A 226 -10.34 4.70 -10.51
C PHE A 226 -10.49 3.81 -11.75
N ILE A 227 -9.36 3.31 -12.23
CA ILE A 227 -9.24 2.13 -13.09
C ILE A 227 -8.24 1.18 -12.46
N SER A 228 -8.34 -0.10 -12.73
CA SER A 228 -7.45 -1.08 -12.11
C SER A 228 -6.96 -2.14 -13.07
N GLY A 229 -5.90 -2.81 -12.69
CA GLY A 229 -5.36 -3.94 -13.43
C GLY A 229 -4.34 -4.72 -12.62
N LYS A 230 -3.99 -5.89 -13.15
CA LYS A 230 -3.05 -6.82 -12.55
C LYS A 230 -1.82 -7.01 -13.42
N SER A 231 -0.67 -7.18 -12.78
CA SER A 231 0.61 -7.52 -13.41
C SER A 231 1.14 -8.84 -12.85
N THR A 232 1.74 -9.65 -13.71
CA THR A 232 2.36 -10.92 -13.35
C THR A 232 3.89 -10.79 -13.36
N HIS A 233 4.59 -11.83 -12.89
CA HIS A 233 6.05 -11.87 -12.96
C HIS A 233 6.59 -11.66 -14.39
N ILE A 234 5.96 -12.28 -15.38
CA ILE A 234 6.37 -12.14 -16.79
C ILE A 234 6.13 -10.71 -17.29
N ASP A 235 5.00 -10.11 -16.93
CA ASP A 235 4.70 -8.71 -17.26
C ASP A 235 5.74 -7.77 -16.69
N ARG A 236 6.12 -7.95 -15.42
CA ARG A 236 7.18 -7.14 -14.77
C ARG A 236 8.50 -7.21 -15.53
N ILE A 237 8.98 -8.42 -15.85
CA ILE A 237 10.25 -8.59 -16.56
C ILE A 237 10.18 -7.94 -17.94
N ASN A 238 9.10 -8.12 -18.66
CA ASN A 238 8.91 -7.52 -19.99
C ASN A 238 8.84 -6.00 -19.91
N THR A 239 8.13 -5.45 -18.90
CA THR A 239 8.02 -4.01 -18.69
C THR A 239 9.35 -3.37 -18.32
N ILE A 240 10.17 -4.02 -17.47
CA ILE A 240 11.52 -3.55 -17.14
C ILE A 240 12.39 -3.52 -18.40
N ARG A 241 12.37 -4.59 -19.22
CA ARG A 241 13.12 -4.63 -20.47
C ARG A 241 12.64 -3.56 -21.46
N PHE A 242 11.33 -3.37 -21.57
CA PHE A 242 10.74 -2.32 -22.41
C PHE A 242 11.21 -0.93 -21.96
N ALA A 243 11.11 -0.61 -20.67
CA ALA A 243 11.52 0.69 -20.15
C ALA A 243 13.03 0.92 -20.33
N GLN A 244 13.87 -0.08 -20.09
CA GLN A 244 15.31 -0.01 -20.33
C GLN A 244 15.62 0.21 -21.80
N GLY A 245 14.99 -0.54 -22.71
CA GLY A 245 15.26 -0.41 -24.14
C GLY A 245 14.69 0.86 -24.77
N ARG A 246 13.53 1.33 -24.32
CA ARG A 246 12.83 2.48 -24.92
C ARG A 246 13.23 3.82 -24.33
N TYR A 247 13.46 3.86 -23.00
CA TYR A 247 13.68 5.09 -22.25
C TYR A 247 15.03 5.15 -21.55
N ASN A 248 15.83 4.10 -21.61
CA ASN A 248 17.10 3.94 -20.87
C ASN A 248 16.91 4.11 -19.34
N VAL A 249 15.77 3.63 -18.81
CA VAL A 249 15.44 3.68 -17.39
C VAL A 249 15.30 2.26 -16.86
N MET A 250 16.07 1.94 -15.81
CA MET A 250 15.92 0.69 -15.08
C MET A 250 14.85 0.86 -13.99
N LEU A 251 13.74 0.15 -14.12
CA LEU A 251 12.67 0.16 -13.15
C LEU A 251 12.88 -0.92 -12.09
N ASP A 252 12.41 -0.66 -10.85
CA ASP A 252 12.18 -1.72 -9.88
C ASP A 252 10.88 -2.49 -10.22
N THR A 253 10.71 -3.64 -9.58
CA THR A 253 9.61 -4.56 -9.91
C THR A 253 8.23 -3.98 -9.59
N HIS A 254 8.09 -3.17 -8.53
CA HIS A 254 6.82 -2.54 -8.15
C HIS A 254 6.45 -1.43 -9.14
N THR A 255 7.40 -0.59 -9.52
CA THR A 255 7.20 0.44 -10.55
C THR A 255 6.84 -0.19 -11.90
N ALA A 256 7.40 -1.36 -12.21
CA ALA A 256 7.05 -2.10 -13.43
C ALA A 256 5.59 -2.58 -13.43
N ASP A 257 5.05 -3.03 -12.29
CA ASP A 257 3.62 -3.35 -12.18
C ASP A 257 2.75 -2.11 -12.49
N GLY A 258 3.11 -0.95 -11.94
CA GLY A 258 2.43 0.31 -12.21
C GLY A 258 2.46 0.71 -13.69
N LEU A 259 3.64 0.69 -14.30
CA LEU A 259 3.81 1.05 -15.70
C LEU A 259 3.05 0.10 -16.65
N LYS A 260 3.10 -1.21 -16.38
CA LYS A 260 2.37 -2.21 -17.17
C LYS A 260 0.87 -1.90 -17.22
N VAL A 261 0.26 -1.70 -16.06
CA VAL A 261 -1.18 -1.43 -15.98
C VAL A 261 -1.52 -0.06 -16.60
N ALA A 262 -0.63 0.94 -16.46
CA ALA A 262 -0.81 2.23 -17.11
C ALA A 262 -0.82 2.10 -18.63
N LEU A 263 0.13 1.38 -19.22
CA LEU A 263 0.21 1.19 -20.68
C LEU A 263 -1.00 0.45 -21.26
N GLU A 264 -1.67 -0.40 -20.49
CA GLU A 264 -2.88 -1.09 -20.92
C GLU A 264 -4.13 -0.21 -20.87
N ASN A 265 -4.15 0.83 -20.06
CA ASN A 265 -5.36 1.60 -19.76
C ASN A 265 -5.31 3.06 -20.21
N LEU A 266 -4.13 3.61 -20.48
CA LEU A 266 -3.92 5.03 -20.79
C LEU A 266 -3.40 5.30 -22.22
N VAL A 267 -3.25 4.25 -23.03
CA VAL A 267 -2.74 4.35 -24.42
C VAL A 267 -3.89 4.22 -25.41
#